data_e3273e48817e128f194edb2dfec2cb39
#
_entry.id   e3273e48817e128f194edb2dfec2cb39
#
_cell.length_a   1.000
_cell.length_b   1.000
_cell.length_c   1.000
_cell.angle_alpha   90.00
_cell.angle_beta   90.00
_cell.angle_gamma   90.00
#
_symmetry.space_group_name_H-M   'P 1'
#
loop_
_entity.id
_entity.type
_entity.pdbx_description
1 polymer ?
#
loop_
_entity_poly.entity_id
_entity_poly.type
_entity_poly.pdbx_seq_one_letter_code
_entity_poly.pdbx_strand_id
1 'polypeptide(L)'
;MTAQTNRLVPLMRIALIASLGLVAALWFFSANARTPSAIEYFPETGHNVKGEFLEFFRGRGGLEVFGYPITEEFVEDGRLVQYFQRTRLELHPENSPEYRVQPGLLAELMDGSTSPIDPSQIPAPDDPDRRYFPETGHTVAFSFLAFFDAQGGVDIFGYPITEFFSENGRFVQYFQRARMEFYPDLPPAQRVQLADLGEIYFDFAGLDPSLRRAAPARLSGAPVSLSEPTALRVDASVASPYAAYPGKQTVYVYVTDQQRRGVENARVTIVVEYAAAPKTYALAPTEANGYTAYVFDLERSPVARNVVIRVTAAFGSIRGETQTSFVYWR
;
A
#
# COMPACT_ATOMS: atom_id res chain seq x y z
N MET A 1 48.54 32.01 66.62
CA MET A 1 47.63 32.90 65.93
C MET A 1 47.08 32.16 64.70
N THR A 2 45.91 31.72 64.83
CA THR A 2 45.21 30.74 64.02
C THR A 2 44.42 31.43 62.85
N ALA A 3 44.67 30.97 61.64
CA ALA A 3 43.92 31.38 60.45
C ALA A 3 42.84 30.33 60.16
N GLN A 4 41.58 30.77 60.21
CA GLN A 4 40.41 29.99 59.78
C GLN A 4 40.32 30.01 58.25
N THR A 5 40.34 28.86 57.62
CA THR A 5 39.97 28.70 56.20
C THR A 5 38.51 28.30 56.11
N ASN A 6 37.71 29.17 55.48
CA ASN A 6 36.32 28.98 55.18
C ASN A 6 36.13 27.95 54.04
N ARG A 7 35.46 26.83 54.33
CA ARG A 7 34.97 25.86 53.33
C ARG A 7 33.58 26.26 52.88
N LEU A 8 33.48 26.85 51.71
CA LEU A 8 32.20 27.07 50.99
C LEU A 8 32.30 26.62 49.55
N VAL A 9 32.24 25.33 49.32
CA VAL A 9 31.85 24.77 48.00
C VAL A 9 31.39 23.33 48.23
N PRO A 10 30.10 23.03 48.31
CA PRO A 10 29.54 22.07 47.39
C PRO A 10 28.06 22.19 47.02
N LEU A 11 27.41 23.37 47.13
CA LEU A 11 25.96 23.49 46.86
C LEU A 11 25.63 23.86 45.40
N MET A 12 26.62 24.23 44.57
CA MET A 12 26.38 24.69 43.18
C MET A 12 26.46 23.61 42.11
N ARG A 13 26.89 22.40 42.48
CA ARG A 13 27.01 21.31 41.50
C ARG A 13 25.75 20.41 41.37
N ILE A 14 24.84 20.45 42.36
CA ILE A 14 23.64 19.60 42.33
C ILE A 14 22.50 20.28 41.58
N ALA A 15 22.46 21.61 41.51
CA ALA A 15 21.41 22.32 40.76
C ALA A 15 21.58 22.27 39.24
N LEU A 16 22.82 22.07 38.73
CA LEU A 16 23.07 22.03 37.27
C LEU A 16 22.72 20.68 36.63
N ILE A 17 22.75 19.59 37.41
CA ILE A 17 22.43 18.25 36.92
C ILE A 17 20.92 18.03 36.87
N ALA A 18 20.15 18.65 37.76
CA ALA A 18 18.68 18.56 37.76
C ALA A 18 18.05 19.36 36.61
N SER A 19 18.67 20.48 36.18
CA SER A 19 18.15 21.28 35.06
C SER A 19 18.44 20.66 33.69
N LEU A 20 19.55 19.93 33.50
CA LEU A 20 19.83 19.21 32.25
C LEU A 20 18.93 17.97 32.09
N GLY A 21 18.55 17.31 33.17
CA GLY A 21 17.64 16.15 33.12
C GLY A 21 16.20 16.55 32.73
N LEU A 22 15.74 17.72 33.13
CA LEU A 22 14.38 18.20 32.80
C LEU A 22 14.27 18.68 31.35
N VAL A 23 15.33 19.27 30.79
CA VAL A 23 15.37 19.71 29.39
C VAL A 23 15.47 18.50 28.44
N ALA A 24 16.24 17.47 28.80
CA ALA A 24 16.32 16.23 28.02
C ALA A 24 14.99 15.45 28.02
N ALA A 25 14.26 15.43 29.14
CA ALA A 25 12.94 14.77 29.22
C ALA A 25 11.87 15.48 28.37
N LEU A 26 11.94 16.80 28.22
CA LEU A 26 11.03 17.57 27.36
C LEU A 26 11.33 17.37 25.88
N TRP A 27 12.56 17.03 25.50
CA TRP A 27 12.90 16.74 24.10
C TRP A 27 12.45 15.33 23.65
N PHE A 28 12.33 14.38 24.57
CA PHE A 28 11.84 13.03 24.24
C PHE A 28 10.33 12.92 24.13
N PHE A 29 9.56 13.88 24.64
CA PHE A 29 8.08 13.88 24.53
C PHE A 29 7.56 14.63 23.29
N SER A 30 8.43 15.29 22.51
CA SER A 30 8.02 16.09 21.33
C SER A 30 8.06 15.32 19.99
N ALA A 31 8.37 14.04 19.98
CA ALA A 31 8.71 13.32 18.73
C ALA A 31 7.57 12.47 18.13
N ASN A 32 6.32 12.56 18.65
CA ASN A 32 5.21 11.77 18.08
C ASN A 32 3.88 12.55 17.97
N ALA A 33 3.93 13.84 17.71
CA ALA A 33 2.75 14.50 17.16
C ALA A 33 2.67 14.08 15.68
N ARG A 34 1.99 12.95 15.40
CA ARG A 34 1.61 12.58 14.04
C ARG A 34 0.85 13.75 13.43
N THR A 35 1.38 14.34 12.38
CA THR A 35 0.62 15.28 11.56
C THR A 35 -0.66 14.57 11.15
N PRO A 36 -1.85 15.18 11.31
CA PRO A 36 -3.08 14.56 10.83
C PRO A 36 -2.90 14.16 9.39
N SER A 37 -3.17 12.91 9.05
CA SER A 37 -3.10 12.41 7.68
C SER A 37 -3.96 13.32 6.81
N ALA A 38 -3.38 13.89 5.74
CA ALA A 38 -4.12 14.70 4.80
C ALA A 38 -5.26 13.86 4.18
N ILE A 39 -6.44 14.47 4.03
CA ILE A 39 -7.61 13.86 3.39
C ILE A 39 -8.12 14.81 2.33
N GLU A 40 -8.54 14.28 1.19
CA GLU A 40 -9.20 15.01 0.11
C GLU A 40 -10.48 14.29 -0.28
N TYR A 41 -11.57 15.04 -0.38
CA TYR A 41 -12.87 14.54 -0.82
C TYR A 41 -13.12 14.92 -2.27
N PHE A 42 -13.56 13.97 -3.06
CA PHE A 42 -13.89 14.13 -4.48
C PHE A 42 -15.41 14.08 -4.65
N PRO A 43 -16.08 15.24 -4.77
CA PRO A 43 -17.54 15.30 -4.86
C PRO A 43 -18.10 14.67 -6.13
N GLU A 44 -17.30 14.56 -7.20
CA GLU A 44 -17.68 13.95 -8.47
C GLU A 44 -18.08 12.48 -8.34
N THR A 45 -17.42 11.77 -7.43
CA THR A 45 -17.69 10.35 -7.17
C THR A 45 -18.14 10.07 -5.73
N GLY A 46 -17.99 11.06 -4.85
CA GLY A 46 -18.39 10.97 -3.45
C GLY A 46 -17.43 10.14 -2.60
N HIS A 47 -16.12 10.17 -2.90
CA HIS A 47 -15.12 9.38 -2.17
C HIS A 47 -14.00 10.25 -1.59
N ASN A 48 -13.37 9.72 -0.53
CA ASN A 48 -12.23 10.35 0.11
C ASN A 48 -10.94 9.61 -0.25
N VAL A 49 -9.87 10.33 -0.49
CA VAL A 49 -8.51 9.78 -0.58
C VAL A 49 -7.69 10.34 0.59
N LYS A 50 -6.88 9.53 1.26
CA LYS A 50 -6.15 9.96 2.45
C LYS A 50 -4.76 9.33 2.55
N GLY A 51 -3.93 9.90 3.43
CA GLY A 51 -2.63 9.33 3.81
C GLY A 51 -1.70 9.08 2.64
N GLU A 52 -1.04 7.93 2.67
CA GLU A 52 -0.06 7.53 1.65
C GLU A 52 -0.66 7.43 0.25
N PHE A 53 -1.92 7.01 0.12
CA PHE A 53 -2.61 7.02 -1.19
C PHE A 53 -2.80 8.44 -1.73
N LEU A 54 -3.15 9.41 -0.88
CA LEU A 54 -3.28 10.79 -1.31
C LEU A 54 -1.94 11.42 -1.70
N GLU A 55 -0.89 11.14 -0.94
CA GLU A 55 0.47 11.61 -1.24
C GLU A 55 0.96 11.05 -2.58
N PHE A 56 0.79 9.73 -2.79
CA PHE A 56 1.13 9.08 -4.06
C PHE A 56 0.31 9.64 -5.23
N PHE A 57 -1.01 9.72 -5.06
CA PHE A 57 -1.93 10.26 -6.05
C PHE A 57 -1.50 11.66 -6.52
N ARG A 58 -1.29 12.59 -5.59
CA ARG A 58 -0.88 13.96 -5.90
C ARG A 58 0.52 14.04 -6.51
N GLY A 59 1.45 13.22 -6.04
CA GLY A 59 2.85 13.21 -6.48
C GLY A 59 3.08 12.53 -7.83
N ARG A 60 2.10 11.77 -8.34
CA ARG A 60 2.27 10.89 -9.52
C ARG A 60 1.23 11.13 -10.63
N GLY A 61 0.71 12.35 -10.76
CA GLY A 61 -0.14 12.77 -11.88
C GLY A 61 -1.64 12.90 -11.57
N GLY A 62 -2.09 12.55 -10.36
CA GLY A 62 -3.45 12.84 -9.88
C GLY A 62 -4.55 12.33 -10.80
N LEU A 63 -5.56 13.17 -11.03
CA LEU A 63 -6.72 12.83 -11.87
C LEU A 63 -6.36 12.50 -13.32
N GLU A 64 -5.30 13.08 -13.86
CA GLU A 64 -4.90 12.84 -15.24
C GLU A 64 -4.42 11.41 -15.45
N VAL A 65 -3.70 10.84 -14.46
CA VAL A 65 -3.16 9.48 -14.52
C VAL A 65 -4.14 8.46 -13.94
N PHE A 66 -4.70 8.73 -12.76
CA PHE A 66 -5.46 7.72 -12.00
C PHE A 66 -6.98 7.84 -12.15
N GLY A 67 -7.49 9.00 -12.62
CA GLY A 67 -8.93 9.29 -12.60
C GLY A 67 -9.44 9.55 -11.19
N TYR A 68 -10.75 9.70 -11.03
CA TYR A 68 -11.39 9.88 -9.73
C TYR A 68 -11.38 8.58 -8.91
N PRO A 69 -11.29 8.67 -7.55
CA PRO A 69 -11.51 7.50 -6.70
C PRO A 69 -12.95 7.00 -6.87
N ILE A 70 -13.13 5.67 -6.99
CA ILE A 70 -14.44 5.02 -7.14
C ILE A 70 -14.82 4.16 -5.93
N THR A 71 -13.92 4.07 -4.93
CA THR A 71 -14.18 3.44 -3.63
C THR A 71 -13.49 4.23 -2.51
N GLU A 72 -13.89 3.97 -1.26
CA GLU A 72 -13.01 4.22 -0.11
C GLU A 72 -11.91 3.16 -0.07
N GLU A 73 -10.90 3.34 0.81
CA GLU A 73 -9.95 2.28 1.12
C GLU A 73 -10.65 1.06 1.72
N PHE A 74 -10.28 -0.13 1.27
CA PHE A 74 -10.72 -1.41 1.86
C PHE A 74 -9.62 -2.47 1.73
N VAL A 75 -9.79 -3.60 2.42
CA VAL A 75 -8.85 -4.71 2.32
C VAL A 75 -9.36 -5.71 1.29
N GLU A 76 -8.50 -6.03 0.32
CA GLU A 76 -8.68 -7.05 -0.70
C GLU A 76 -7.49 -7.99 -0.66
N ASP A 77 -7.73 -9.28 -0.53
CA ASP A 77 -6.69 -10.34 -0.44
C ASP A 77 -5.58 -10.05 0.58
N GLY A 78 -5.95 -9.48 1.74
CA GLY A 78 -5.02 -9.15 2.82
C GLY A 78 -4.16 -7.92 2.57
N ARG A 79 -4.50 -7.07 1.59
CA ARG A 79 -3.81 -5.83 1.25
C ARG A 79 -4.77 -4.64 1.28
N LEU A 80 -4.33 -3.52 1.83
CA LEU A 80 -5.11 -2.28 1.76
C LEU A 80 -5.05 -1.75 0.34
N VAL A 81 -6.23 -1.51 -0.25
CA VAL A 81 -6.36 -1.01 -1.63
C VAL A 81 -7.38 0.13 -1.70
N GLN A 82 -7.26 0.94 -2.75
CA GLN A 82 -8.30 1.88 -3.15
C GLN A 82 -8.40 1.89 -4.68
N TYR A 83 -9.63 1.77 -5.19
CA TYR A 83 -9.89 1.82 -6.62
C TYR A 83 -10.13 3.25 -7.07
N PHE A 84 -9.53 3.55 -8.21
CA PHE A 84 -9.72 4.74 -9.01
C PHE A 84 -10.27 4.32 -10.39
N GLN A 85 -10.79 5.26 -11.17
CA GLN A 85 -11.32 4.91 -12.49
C GLN A 85 -10.31 4.15 -13.35
N ARG A 86 -9.03 4.54 -13.33
CA ARG A 86 -8.00 4.00 -14.23
C ARG A 86 -7.06 2.98 -13.60
N THR A 87 -7.08 2.84 -12.27
CA THR A 87 -6.17 1.94 -11.54
C THR A 87 -6.75 1.50 -10.21
N ARG A 88 -6.07 0.53 -9.58
CA ARG A 88 -6.17 0.23 -8.15
C ARG A 88 -4.83 0.60 -7.51
N LEU A 89 -4.83 1.47 -6.51
CA LEU A 89 -3.66 1.68 -5.67
C LEU A 89 -3.60 0.65 -4.55
N GLU A 90 -2.41 0.14 -4.28
CA GLU A 90 -2.14 -0.91 -3.29
C GLU A 90 -1.10 -0.43 -2.30
N LEU A 91 -1.32 -0.67 -1.00
CA LEU A 91 -0.33 -0.39 0.03
C LEU A 91 0.53 -1.63 0.28
N HIS A 92 1.84 -1.46 0.11
CA HIS A 92 2.89 -2.45 0.33
C HIS A 92 3.77 -2.01 1.51
N PRO A 93 3.33 -2.18 2.75
CA PRO A 93 4.06 -1.68 3.92
C PRO A 93 5.42 -2.36 4.11
N GLU A 94 5.64 -3.49 3.48
CA GLU A 94 6.90 -4.24 3.43
C GLU A 94 8.00 -3.55 2.64
N ASN A 95 7.64 -2.63 1.74
CA ASN A 95 8.59 -1.95 0.87
C ASN A 95 9.18 -0.68 1.52
N SER A 96 10.26 -0.16 0.94
CA SER A 96 10.78 1.15 1.31
C SER A 96 9.76 2.27 1.02
N PRO A 97 9.80 3.41 1.71
CA PRO A 97 8.76 4.43 1.67
C PRO A 97 8.34 4.88 0.27
N GLU A 98 9.30 4.98 -0.66
CA GLU A 98 9.07 5.40 -2.05
C GLU A 98 8.30 4.37 -2.90
N TYR A 99 8.27 3.09 -2.47
CA TYR A 99 7.60 1.98 -3.15
C TYR A 99 6.46 1.37 -2.33
N ARG A 100 6.03 2.05 -1.26
CA ARG A 100 4.95 1.55 -0.39
C ARG A 100 3.58 1.62 -1.05
N VAL A 101 3.34 2.61 -1.89
CA VAL A 101 2.12 2.67 -2.71
C VAL A 101 2.47 2.35 -4.15
N GLN A 102 1.76 1.41 -4.73
CA GLN A 102 1.95 1.00 -6.12
C GLN A 102 0.60 0.83 -6.83
N PRO A 103 0.54 1.12 -8.13
CA PRO A 103 -0.59 0.72 -8.96
C PRO A 103 -0.61 -0.80 -9.14
N GLY A 104 -1.78 -1.42 -9.01
CA GLY A 104 -1.98 -2.86 -9.21
C GLY A 104 -1.78 -3.31 -10.65
N LEU A 105 -1.40 -4.58 -10.84
CA LEU A 105 -1.14 -5.21 -12.14
C LEU A 105 -2.45 -5.61 -12.86
N LEU A 106 -3.40 -4.68 -12.99
CA LEU A 106 -4.78 -4.99 -13.37
C LEU A 106 -4.91 -5.62 -14.76
N ALA A 107 -4.16 -5.12 -15.76
CA ALA A 107 -4.24 -5.67 -17.10
C ALA A 107 -3.60 -7.08 -17.18
N GLU A 108 -2.55 -7.33 -16.41
CA GLU A 108 -1.93 -8.66 -16.30
C GLU A 108 -2.89 -9.66 -15.63
N LEU A 109 -3.59 -9.23 -14.57
CA LEU A 109 -4.59 -10.07 -13.90
C LEU A 109 -5.82 -10.39 -14.77
N MET A 110 -6.03 -9.64 -15.87
CA MET A 110 -7.09 -9.89 -16.85
C MET A 110 -6.63 -10.74 -18.05
N ASP A 111 -5.47 -11.38 -17.96
CA ASP A 111 -4.86 -12.16 -19.06
C ASP A 111 -4.61 -11.34 -20.34
N GLY A 112 -4.34 -10.05 -20.19
CA GLY A 112 -4.14 -9.12 -21.30
C GLY A 112 -2.82 -9.28 -22.06
N SER A 113 -1.96 -10.28 -21.76
CA SER A 113 -0.63 -10.44 -22.36
C SER A 113 -0.67 -11.17 -23.71
N THR A 114 0.30 -10.83 -24.59
CA THR A 114 0.56 -11.54 -25.85
C THR A 114 1.96 -12.14 -25.86
N SER A 115 2.24 -12.97 -26.89
CA SER A 115 3.60 -13.50 -27.09
C SER A 115 4.59 -12.37 -27.42
N PRO A 116 5.85 -12.48 -26.96
CA PRO A 116 6.92 -11.54 -27.33
C PRO A 116 7.05 -11.37 -28.85
N ILE A 117 7.56 -10.20 -29.28
CA ILE A 117 7.83 -9.95 -30.69
C ILE A 117 8.94 -10.88 -31.25
N ASP A 118 8.91 -11.08 -32.55
CA ASP A 118 10.00 -11.78 -33.24
C ASP A 118 11.33 -11.03 -33.02
N PRO A 119 12.42 -11.72 -32.68
CA PRO A 119 13.74 -11.08 -32.49
C PRO A 119 14.20 -10.21 -33.66
N SER A 120 13.77 -10.51 -34.91
CA SER A 120 14.07 -9.68 -36.09
C SER A 120 13.35 -8.32 -36.11
N GLN A 121 12.33 -8.15 -35.27
CA GLN A 121 11.54 -6.91 -35.15
C GLN A 121 12.00 -6.01 -34.00
N ILE A 122 12.97 -6.45 -33.20
CA ILE A 122 13.54 -5.64 -32.11
C ILE A 122 14.19 -4.39 -32.73
N PRO A 123 13.76 -3.18 -32.31
CA PRO A 123 14.33 -1.93 -32.80
C PRO A 123 15.79 -1.77 -32.37
N ALA A 124 16.53 -0.94 -33.09
CA ALA A 124 17.86 -0.52 -32.67
C ALA A 124 17.81 0.16 -31.29
N PRO A 125 18.85 0.02 -30.45
CA PRO A 125 18.84 0.62 -29.11
C PRO A 125 18.72 2.15 -29.07
N ASP A 126 19.05 2.81 -30.18
CA ASP A 126 19.00 4.25 -30.39
C ASP A 126 17.81 4.71 -31.27
N ASP A 127 16.84 3.83 -31.51
CA ASP A 127 15.62 4.21 -32.24
C ASP A 127 14.84 5.25 -31.45
N PRO A 128 14.63 6.46 -31.99
CA PRO A 128 13.97 7.54 -31.25
C PRO A 128 12.47 7.34 -31.08
N ASP A 129 11.87 6.52 -31.92
CA ASP A 129 10.42 6.31 -31.99
C ASP A 129 9.94 5.01 -31.33
N ARG A 130 10.86 4.11 -31.00
CA ARG A 130 10.54 2.77 -30.49
C ARG A 130 11.51 2.36 -29.39
N ARG A 131 11.00 1.78 -28.32
CA ARG A 131 11.80 1.20 -27.22
C ARG A 131 11.38 -0.23 -26.94
N TYR A 132 12.34 -1.14 -26.91
CA TYR A 132 12.15 -2.54 -26.57
C TYR A 132 12.35 -2.76 -25.06
N PHE A 133 11.49 -3.59 -24.46
CA PHE A 133 11.54 -4.00 -23.08
C PHE A 133 11.79 -5.50 -22.99
N PRO A 134 13.03 -5.92 -22.68
CA PRO A 134 13.41 -7.34 -22.67
C PRO A 134 12.70 -8.12 -21.55
N GLU A 135 12.20 -7.43 -20.50
CA GLU A 135 11.48 -8.04 -19.37
C GLU A 135 10.20 -8.75 -19.82
N THR A 136 9.55 -8.25 -20.83
CA THR A 136 8.29 -8.81 -21.37
C THR A 136 8.38 -9.16 -22.85
N GLY A 137 9.44 -8.71 -23.53
CA GLY A 137 9.67 -8.96 -24.95
C GLY A 137 8.80 -8.11 -25.88
N HIS A 138 8.34 -6.96 -25.44
CA HIS A 138 7.48 -6.05 -26.19
C HIS A 138 8.12 -4.68 -26.43
N THR A 139 7.55 -3.90 -27.36
CA THR A 139 7.97 -2.52 -27.62
C THR A 139 6.90 -1.53 -27.20
N VAL A 140 7.33 -0.30 -26.93
CA VAL A 140 6.45 0.87 -26.87
C VAL A 140 6.89 1.83 -27.97
N ALA A 141 5.95 2.41 -28.72
CA ALA A 141 6.27 3.17 -29.90
C ALA A 141 5.49 4.48 -30.05
N PHE A 142 6.11 5.46 -30.75
CA PHE A 142 5.49 6.72 -31.20
C PHE A 142 4.83 7.51 -30.07
N SER A 143 3.57 7.89 -30.25
CA SER A 143 2.81 8.66 -29.27
C SER A 143 2.65 7.94 -27.95
N PHE A 144 2.55 6.60 -27.95
CA PHE A 144 2.52 5.83 -26.72
C PHE A 144 3.83 5.93 -25.95
N LEU A 145 4.99 5.89 -26.65
CA LEU A 145 6.29 6.05 -26.00
C LEU A 145 6.45 7.44 -25.39
N ALA A 146 6.08 8.48 -26.13
CA ALA A 146 6.13 9.85 -25.64
C ALA A 146 5.26 10.06 -24.39
N PHE A 147 4.04 9.50 -24.39
CA PHE A 147 3.13 9.55 -23.23
C PHE A 147 3.67 8.75 -22.05
N PHE A 148 4.15 7.54 -22.32
CA PHE A 148 4.75 6.65 -21.32
C PHE A 148 5.89 7.35 -20.57
N ASP A 149 6.83 7.95 -21.29
CA ASP A 149 7.96 8.66 -20.68
C ASP A 149 7.53 9.90 -19.90
N ALA A 150 6.57 10.66 -20.42
CA ALA A 150 6.09 11.88 -19.80
C ALA A 150 5.31 11.64 -18.49
N GLN A 151 4.62 10.49 -18.37
CA GLN A 151 3.68 10.20 -17.27
C GLN A 151 4.22 9.19 -16.25
N GLY A 152 5.53 8.89 -16.25
CA GLY A 152 6.18 8.12 -15.19
C GLY A 152 6.57 6.69 -15.54
N GLY A 153 6.45 6.28 -16.78
CA GLY A 153 7.04 5.05 -17.33
C GLY A 153 6.64 3.77 -16.59
N VAL A 154 7.63 2.90 -16.39
CA VAL A 154 7.45 1.57 -15.76
C VAL A 154 6.89 1.67 -14.34
N ASP A 155 7.26 2.70 -13.58
CA ASP A 155 6.81 2.87 -12.19
C ASP A 155 5.28 3.03 -12.11
N ILE A 156 4.68 3.69 -13.09
CA ILE A 156 3.23 3.96 -13.12
C ILE A 156 2.48 2.91 -13.94
N PHE A 157 2.96 2.61 -15.16
CA PHE A 157 2.22 1.77 -16.11
C PHE A 157 2.64 0.31 -16.09
N GLY A 158 3.80 -0.03 -15.48
CA GLY A 158 4.43 -1.33 -15.64
C GLY A 158 5.05 -1.50 -17.02
N TYR A 159 5.56 -2.68 -17.30
CA TYR A 159 6.10 -3.03 -18.61
C TYR A 159 4.97 -3.23 -19.64
N PRO A 160 5.21 -2.98 -20.96
CA PRO A 160 4.26 -3.34 -22.00
C PRO A 160 4.08 -4.87 -22.03
N ILE A 161 2.84 -5.34 -22.14
CA ILE A 161 2.49 -6.76 -22.23
C ILE A 161 1.86 -7.12 -23.57
N THR A 162 1.73 -6.15 -24.47
CA THR A 162 1.36 -6.30 -25.88
C THR A 162 2.14 -5.32 -26.74
N GLU A 163 2.19 -5.57 -28.06
CA GLU A 163 2.41 -4.49 -29.01
C GLU A 163 1.14 -3.63 -29.11
N PHE A 164 1.22 -2.45 -29.74
CA PHE A 164 -0.01 -1.73 -30.05
C PHE A 164 -0.74 -2.42 -31.20
N PHE A 165 -2.06 -2.51 -31.09
CA PHE A 165 -2.92 -3.13 -32.10
C PHE A 165 -4.24 -2.39 -32.23
N SER A 166 -5.02 -2.72 -33.28
CA SER A 166 -6.34 -2.12 -33.46
C SER A 166 -7.40 -2.92 -32.74
N GLU A 167 -8.11 -2.30 -31.82
CA GLU A 167 -9.26 -2.84 -31.12
C GLU A 167 -10.44 -1.88 -31.23
N ASN A 168 -11.60 -2.35 -31.75
CA ASN A 168 -12.80 -1.55 -31.96
C ASN A 168 -12.56 -0.25 -32.77
N GLY A 169 -11.65 -0.31 -33.76
CA GLY A 169 -11.31 0.82 -34.61
C GLY A 169 -10.36 1.84 -34.01
N ARG A 170 -9.76 1.55 -32.89
CA ARG A 170 -8.80 2.41 -32.19
C ARG A 170 -7.49 1.66 -31.94
N PHE A 171 -6.36 2.32 -32.04
CA PHE A 171 -5.09 1.76 -31.58
C PHE A 171 -5.03 1.78 -30.07
N VAL A 172 -4.69 0.63 -29.49
CA VAL A 172 -4.54 0.41 -28.05
C VAL A 172 -3.24 -0.33 -27.77
N GLN A 173 -2.70 -0.15 -26.56
CA GLN A 173 -1.61 -0.95 -26.04
C GLN A 173 -1.83 -1.25 -24.56
N TYR A 174 -1.63 -2.51 -24.16
CA TYR A 174 -1.71 -2.92 -22.78
C TYR A 174 -0.34 -2.94 -22.12
N PHE A 175 -0.33 -2.43 -20.91
CA PHE A 175 0.80 -2.49 -19.96
C PHE A 175 0.33 -3.29 -18.74
N GLN A 176 1.22 -3.77 -17.92
CA GLN A 176 0.86 -4.56 -16.73
C GLN A 176 -0.21 -3.86 -15.84
N ARG A 177 -0.16 -2.52 -15.75
CA ARG A 177 -0.97 -1.70 -14.84
C ARG A 177 -1.96 -0.76 -15.53
N ALA A 178 -1.88 -0.64 -16.84
CA ALA A 178 -2.66 0.34 -17.60
C ALA A 178 -2.99 -0.14 -19.01
N ARG A 179 -3.98 0.49 -19.62
CA ARG A 179 -4.27 0.40 -21.05
C ARG A 179 -4.26 1.81 -21.63
N MET A 180 -3.44 2.02 -22.65
CA MET A 180 -3.37 3.26 -23.42
C MET A 180 -4.19 3.14 -24.71
N GLU A 181 -4.87 4.22 -25.07
CA GLU A 181 -5.70 4.33 -26.27
C GLU A 181 -5.33 5.56 -27.07
N PHE A 182 -5.26 5.44 -28.40
CA PHE A 182 -4.90 6.53 -29.30
C PHE A 182 -6.12 7.14 -29.99
N TYR A 183 -6.31 8.46 -29.83
CA TYR A 183 -7.40 9.28 -30.37
C TYR A 183 -6.86 10.27 -31.40
N PRO A 184 -6.85 9.91 -32.69
CA PRO A 184 -6.22 10.74 -33.75
C PRO A 184 -6.88 12.12 -33.93
N ASP A 185 -8.16 12.22 -33.62
CA ASP A 185 -8.96 13.42 -33.81
C ASP A 185 -8.76 14.47 -32.72
N LEU A 186 -8.06 14.13 -31.64
CA LEU A 186 -7.76 15.04 -30.53
C LEU A 186 -6.48 15.84 -30.80
N PRO A 187 -6.31 16.99 -30.11
CA PRO A 187 -5.05 17.73 -30.13
C PRO A 187 -3.85 16.84 -29.77
N PRO A 188 -2.65 17.05 -30.33
CA PRO A 188 -1.50 16.14 -30.15
C PRO A 188 -1.21 15.75 -28.69
N ALA A 189 -1.32 16.69 -27.75
CA ALA A 189 -1.07 16.43 -26.32
C ALA A 189 -2.16 15.57 -25.64
N GLN A 190 -3.31 15.38 -26.27
CA GLN A 190 -4.44 14.63 -25.74
C GLN A 190 -4.73 13.33 -26.52
N ARG A 191 -3.89 13.01 -27.53
CA ARG A 191 -4.14 11.84 -28.40
C ARG A 191 -3.98 10.51 -27.71
N VAL A 192 -3.12 10.41 -26.70
CA VAL A 192 -3.02 9.21 -25.88
C VAL A 192 -3.78 9.46 -24.59
N GLN A 193 -4.71 8.55 -24.28
CA GLN A 193 -5.50 8.57 -23.07
C GLN A 193 -5.43 7.20 -22.40
N LEU A 194 -5.65 7.16 -21.09
CA LEU A 194 -5.74 5.94 -20.32
C LEU A 194 -7.19 5.47 -20.26
N ALA A 195 -7.41 4.19 -20.51
CA ALA A 195 -8.71 3.56 -20.31
C ALA A 195 -9.04 3.48 -18.80
N ASP A 196 -10.32 3.44 -18.48
CA ASP A 196 -10.82 3.30 -17.10
C ASP A 196 -10.68 1.85 -16.60
N LEU A 197 -9.42 1.37 -16.59
CA LEU A 197 -9.09 -0.02 -16.31
C LEU A 197 -9.45 -0.43 -14.87
N GLY A 198 -9.43 0.52 -13.92
CA GLY A 198 -9.84 0.26 -12.54
C GLY A 198 -11.33 -0.05 -12.44
N GLU A 199 -12.18 0.67 -13.20
CA GLU A 199 -13.62 0.36 -13.28
C GLU A 199 -13.87 -0.99 -13.95
N ILE A 200 -13.19 -1.22 -15.09
CA ILE A 200 -13.31 -2.47 -15.85
C ILE A 200 -12.91 -3.67 -14.98
N TYR A 201 -11.76 -3.56 -14.28
CA TYR A 201 -11.29 -4.64 -13.42
C TYR A 201 -12.20 -4.86 -12.20
N PHE A 202 -12.73 -3.80 -11.61
CA PHE A 202 -13.67 -3.90 -10.48
C PHE A 202 -14.86 -4.78 -10.83
N ASP A 203 -15.43 -4.58 -12.03
CA ASP A 203 -16.56 -5.37 -12.53
C ASP A 203 -16.14 -6.78 -12.96
N PHE A 204 -14.98 -6.92 -13.61
CA PHE A 204 -14.41 -8.21 -14.02
C PHE A 204 -14.13 -9.13 -12.82
N ALA A 205 -13.58 -8.59 -11.73
CA ALA A 205 -13.31 -9.33 -10.50
C ALA A 205 -14.57 -9.65 -9.68
N GLY A 206 -15.74 -9.16 -10.09
CA GLY A 206 -17.01 -9.41 -9.40
C GLY A 206 -17.07 -8.83 -8.00
N LEU A 207 -16.40 -7.70 -7.76
CA LEU A 207 -16.37 -7.06 -6.45
C LEU A 207 -17.75 -6.54 -6.04
N ASP A 208 -17.99 -6.46 -4.72
CA ASP A 208 -19.24 -5.97 -4.16
C ASP A 208 -19.54 -4.53 -4.63
N PRO A 209 -20.60 -4.29 -5.41
CA PRO A 209 -20.94 -2.94 -5.88
C PRO A 209 -21.19 -1.92 -4.75
N SER A 210 -21.47 -2.39 -3.53
CA SER A 210 -21.63 -1.50 -2.38
C SER A 210 -20.38 -0.75 -2.00
N LEU A 211 -19.19 -1.21 -2.42
CA LEU A 211 -17.90 -0.53 -2.23
C LEU A 211 -17.81 0.80 -3.01
N ARG A 212 -18.58 0.93 -4.10
CA ARG A 212 -18.71 2.18 -4.89
C ARG A 212 -19.74 3.16 -4.30
N ARG A 213 -20.32 2.87 -3.13
CA ARG A 213 -21.28 3.79 -2.50
C ARG A 213 -20.56 5.01 -1.95
N ALA A 214 -21.05 6.20 -2.34
CA ALA A 214 -20.52 7.46 -1.85
C ALA A 214 -20.44 7.50 -0.31
N ALA A 215 -19.34 7.99 0.20
CA ALA A 215 -19.07 8.19 1.61
C ALA A 215 -19.22 9.68 1.99
N PRO A 216 -19.49 10.01 3.27
CA PRO A 216 -19.49 11.39 3.71
C PRO A 216 -18.11 12.06 3.50
N ALA A 217 -18.12 13.34 3.10
CA ALA A 217 -16.90 14.14 3.03
C ALA A 217 -16.20 14.17 4.38
N ARG A 218 -14.92 13.81 4.39
CA ARG A 218 -14.05 13.90 5.57
C ARG A 218 -13.12 15.10 5.40
N LEU A 219 -13.14 16.02 6.34
CA LEU A 219 -12.27 17.19 6.34
C LEU A 219 -11.06 16.93 7.24
N SER A 220 -9.87 17.30 6.79
CA SER A 220 -8.65 17.26 7.59
C SER A 220 -8.86 18.02 8.91
N GLY A 221 -8.64 17.34 10.04
CA GLY A 221 -8.74 17.95 11.38
C GLY A 221 -10.15 18.03 11.99
N ALA A 222 -11.22 17.65 11.30
CA ALA A 222 -12.52 17.49 11.93
C ALA A 222 -12.55 16.20 12.76
N PRO A 223 -13.00 16.22 14.04
CA PRO A 223 -13.26 14.99 14.75
C PRO A 223 -14.40 14.28 14.02
N VAL A 224 -14.06 13.15 13.42
CA VAL A 224 -15.07 12.32 12.78
C VAL A 224 -15.92 11.74 13.90
N SER A 225 -17.18 12.14 13.98
CA SER A 225 -18.18 11.41 14.75
C SER A 225 -18.42 10.06 14.03
N LEU A 226 -17.45 9.17 14.20
CA LEU A 226 -17.56 7.80 13.72
C LEU A 226 -18.60 7.12 14.59
N SER A 227 -19.59 6.48 13.99
CA SER A 227 -20.32 5.43 14.70
C SER A 227 -19.24 4.46 15.22
N GLU A 228 -19.23 4.23 16.52
CA GLU A 228 -18.26 3.31 17.13
C GLU A 228 -18.31 1.96 16.40
N PRO A 229 -17.17 1.27 16.28
CA PRO A 229 -17.15 -0.07 15.73
C PRO A 229 -18.14 -0.95 16.51
N THR A 230 -19.06 -1.61 15.81
CA THR A 230 -19.99 -2.59 16.37
C THR A 230 -19.60 -4.03 16.03
N ALA A 231 -18.73 -4.19 15.03
CA ALA A 231 -18.12 -5.45 14.63
C ALA A 231 -16.69 -5.19 14.14
N LEU A 232 -15.81 -6.16 14.30
CA LEU A 232 -14.48 -6.17 13.70
C LEU A 232 -14.41 -7.22 12.60
N ARG A 233 -13.88 -6.80 11.46
CA ARG A 233 -13.36 -7.68 10.42
C ARG A 233 -11.85 -7.69 10.52
N VAL A 234 -11.24 -8.87 10.49
CA VAL A 234 -9.79 -9.05 10.59
C VAL A 234 -9.33 -9.77 9.34
N ASP A 235 -8.40 -9.16 8.61
CA ASP A 235 -7.75 -9.76 7.46
C ASP A 235 -6.27 -9.92 7.78
N ALA A 236 -5.67 -11.06 7.39
CA ALA A 236 -4.27 -11.35 7.65
C ALA A 236 -3.61 -12.04 6.47
N SER A 237 -2.37 -11.63 6.20
CA SER A 237 -1.51 -12.25 5.19
C SER A 237 -0.09 -12.42 5.71
N VAL A 238 0.73 -13.16 4.98
CA VAL A 238 2.15 -13.37 5.28
C VAL A 238 3.02 -12.81 4.16
N ALA A 239 4.22 -12.34 4.49
CA ALA A 239 5.16 -11.80 3.50
C ALA A 239 5.58 -12.83 2.45
N SER A 240 5.69 -14.10 2.86
CA SER A 240 6.03 -15.18 1.95
C SER A 240 5.15 -16.40 2.21
N PRO A 241 4.50 -16.96 1.18
CA PRO A 241 3.74 -18.21 1.31
C PRO A 241 4.63 -19.41 1.59
N TYR A 242 5.95 -19.30 1.32
CA TYR A 242 6.97 -20.32 1.60
C TYR A 242 8.06 -19.73 2.46
N ALA A 243 8.45 -20.41 3.53
CA ALA A 243 9.48 -19.94 4.43
C ALA A 243 10.37 -21.09 4.91
N ALA A 244 11.69 -20.82 5.07
CA ALA A 244 12.68 -21.81 5.46
C ALA A 244 13.48 -21.38 6.69
N TYR A 245 13.91 -22.34 7.50
CA TYR A 245 14.81 -22.11 8.62
C TYR A 245 16.29 -22.23 8.20
N PRO A 246 17.20 -21.38 8.68
CA PRO A 246 16.92 -20.21 9.51
C PRO A 246 16.32 -19.06 8.68
N GLY A 247 15.37 -18.36 9.24
CA GLY A 247 14.72 -17.25 8.52
C GLY A 247 13.69 -16.53 9.39
N LYS A 248 13.08 -15.53 8.80
CA LYS A 248 12.01 -14.73 9.42
C LYS A 248 10.74 -14.81 8.58
N GLN A 249 9.61 -14.65 9.25
CA GLN A 249 8.32 -14.44 8.60
C GLN A 249 7.70 -13.16 9.13
N THR A 250 7.01 -12.46 8.26
CA THR A 250 6.21 -11.29 8.63
C THR A 250 4.73 -11.63 8.46
N VAL A 251 3.94 -11.29 9.46
CA VAL A 251 2.47 -11.32 9.37
C VAL A 251 1.99 -9.86 9.29
N TYR A 252 1.13 -9.59 8.32
CA TYR A 252 0.42 -8.33 8.14
C TYR A 252 -1.02 -8.52 8.59
N VAL A 253 -1.57 -7.56 9.34
CA VAL A 253 -2.94 -7.64 9.84
C VAL A 253 -3.63 -6.30 9.62
N TYR A 254 -4.84 -6.36 9.07
CA TYR A 254 -5.76 -5.23 8.97
C TYR A 254 -7.00 -5.49 9.80
N VAL A 255 -7.39 -4.51 10.60
CA VAL A 255 -8.61 -4.55 11.41
C VAL A 255 -9.54 -3.44 10.94
N THR A 256 -10.70 -3.82 10.45
CA THR A 256 -11.70 -2.88 9.95
C THR A 256 -13.02 -3.03 10.69
N ASP A 257 -13.84 -1.99 10.66
CA ASP A 257 -15.19 -2.00 11.23
C ASP A 257 -16.22 -2.60 10.24
N GLN A 258 -17.50 -2.56 10.62
CA GLN A 258 -18.63 -3.02 9.80
C GLN A 258 -18.80 -2.24 8.47
N GLN A 259 -18.21 -1.04 8.34
CA GLN A 259 -18.16 -0.24 7.12
C GLN A 259 -16.81 -0.36 6.38
N ARG A 260 -15.98 -1.34 6.72
CA ARG A 260 -14.63 -1.57 6.17
C ARG A 260 -13.65 -0.41 6.40
N ARG A 261 -13.88 0.46 7.38
CA ARG A 261 -12.96 1.53 7.77
C ARG A 261 -11.92 0.97 8.75
N GLY A 262 -10.67 1.41 8.63
CA GLY A 262 -9.61 1.03 9.57
C GLY A 262 -9.97 1.37 11.02
N VAL A 263 -9.75 0.42 11.91
CA VAL A 263 -9.94 0.61 13.36
C VAL A 263 -8.59 0.90 13.99
N GLU A 264 -8.37 2.12 14.42
CA GLU A 264 -7.15 2.54 15.11
C GLU A 264 -7.12 2.01 16.55
N ASN A 265 -5.93 1.70 17.05
CA ASN A 265 -5.69 1.23 18.43
C ASN A 265 -6.38 -0.12 18.77
N ALA A 266 -6.75 -0.94 17.79
CA ALA A 266 -7.16 -2.31 18.06
C ALA A 266 -5.96 -3.14 18.52
N ARG A 267 -6.16 -3.95 19.57
CA ARG A 267 -5.14 -4.88 20.08
C ARG A 267 -5.18 -6.17 19.27
N VAL A 268 -4.04 -6.56 18.69
CA VAL A 268 -3.92 -7.75 17.86
C VAL A 268 -2.99 -8.76 18.53
N THR A 269 -3.40 -10.01 18.53
CA THR A 269 -2.62 -11.17 19.01
C THR A 269 -2.59 -12.22 17.93
N ILE A 270 -1.42 -12.80 17.66
CA ILE A 270 -1.27 -13.94 16.76
C ILE A 270 -0.80 -15.17 17.52
N VAL A 271 -1.28 -16.33 17.10
CA VAL A 271 -0.84 -17.65 17.58
C VAL A 271 -0.31 -18.43 16.38
N VAL A 272 1.00 -18.68 16.36
CA VAL A 272 1.67 -19.49 15.33
C VAL A 272 1.69 -20.94 15.77
N GLU A 273 1.02 -21.81 15.03
CA GLU A 273 0.80 -23.23 15.35
C GLU A 273 1.99 -24.10 14.90
N TYR A 274 3.12 -24.01 15.61
CA TYR A 274 4.25 -24.90 15.37
C TYR A 274 3.96 -26.33 15.84
N ALA A 275 4.68 -27.31 15.25
CA ALA A 275 4.52 -28.74 15.62
C ALA A 275 4.89 -29.03 17.06
N ALA A 276 5.90 -28.34 17.60
CA ALA A 276 6.40 -28.57 18.96
C ALA A 276 5.46 -27.94 20.00
N ALA A 277 5.11 -26.70 19.83
CA ALA A 277 4.18 -25.96 20.67
C ALA A 277 3.76 -24.66 19.94
N PRO A 278 2.51 -24.18 20.13
CA PRO A 278 2.10 -22.89 19.59
C PRO A 278 2.87 -21.75 20.27
N LYS A 279 3.14 -20.70 19.51
CA LYS A 279 3.74 -19.45 20.02
C LYS A 279 2.77 -18.29 19.84
N THR A 280 2.63 -17.51 20.91
CA THR A 280 1.75 -16.34 20.95
C THR A 280 2.58 -15.06 20.92
N TYR A 281 2.20 -14.12 20.06
CA TYR A 281 2.81 -12.79 19.97
C TYR A 281 1.72 -11.72 20.03
N ALA A 282 1.99 -10.67 20.80
CA ALA A 282 1.17 -9.46 20.79
C ALA A 282 1.81 -8.45 19.83
N LEU A 283 1.01 -7.93 18.90
CA LEU A 283 1.43 -6.93 17.93
C LEU A 283 1.34 -5.52 18.52
N ALA A 284 1.98 -4.55 17.90
CA ALA A 284 1.68 -3.14 18.16
C ALA A 284 0.19 -2.88 17.91
N PRO A 285 -0.46 -1.96 18.64
CA PRO A 285 -1.82 -1.55 18.32
C PRO A 285 -1.93 -1.08 16.87
N THR A 286 -3.07 -1.31 16.25
CA THR A 286 -3.30 -0.91 14.84
C THR A 286 -3.20 0.60 14.66
N GLU A 287 -2.68 1.00 13.51
CA GLU A 287 -2.63 2.39 13.04
C GLU A 287 -4.03 2.90 12.61
N ALA A 288 -4.12 4.18 12.22
CA ALA A 288 -5.38 4.81 11.80
C ALA A 288 -6.07 4.14 10.61
N ASN A 289 -5.30 3.48 9.75
CA ASN A 289 -5.81 2.67 8.63
C ASN A 289 -6.18 1.22 9.05
N GLY A 290 -6.08 0.89 10.34
CA GLY A 290 -6.34 -0.45 10.86
C GLY A 290 -5.18 -1.42 10.72
N TYR A 291 -4.02 -0.99 10.23
CA TYR A 291 -2.85 -1.84 9.96
C TYR A 291 -1.99 -2.08 11.19
N THR A 292 -1.45 -3.28 11.29
CA THR A 292 -0.30 -3.64 12.14
C THR A 292 0.45 -4.82 11.54
N ALA A 293 1.72 -5.00 11.91
CA ALA A 293 2.53 -6.12 11.47
C ALA A 293 3.45 -6.64 12.56
N TYR A 294 3.90 -7.88 12.40
CA TYR A 294 4.87 -8.49 13.31
C TYR A 294 5.84 -9.39 12.57
N VAL A 295 7.13 -9.24 12.85
CA VAL A 295 8.21 -10.08 12.32
C VAL A 295 8.64 -11.05 13.40
N PHE A 296 8.67 -12.33 13.11
CA PHE A 296 9.13 -13.37 14.03
C PHE A 296 10.15 -14.32 13.37
N ASP A 297 11.06 -14.84 14.20
CA ASP A 297 12.00 -15.87 13.77
C ASP A 297 11.30 -17.20 13.62
N LEU A 298 11.60 -17.91 12.52
CA LEU A 298 11.06 -19.25 12.28
C LEU A 298 11.71 -20.25 13.24
N GLU A 299 10.91 -21.18 13.76
CA GLU A 299 11.41 -22.29 14.56
C GLU A 299 11.81 -23.46 13.67
N ARG A 300 12.81 -24.23 14.12
CA ARG A 300 13.21 -25.45 13.42
C ARG A 300 12.07 -26.45 13.40
N SER A 301 11.63 -26.85 12.21
CA SER A 301 10.63 -27.92 12.03
C SER A 301 11.27 -29.12 11.33
N PRO A 302 11.03 -30.35 11.80
CA PRO A 302 11.63 -31.54 11.19
C PRO A 302 10.98 -31.91 9.85
N VAL A 303 9.81 -31.37 9.53
CA VAL A 303 9.00 -31.77 8.37
C VAL A 303 8.45 -30.54 7.66
N ALA A 304 8.44 -30.57 6.31
CA ALA A 304 7.71 -29.60 5.51
C ALA A 304 6.21 -29.72 5.84
N ARG A 305 5.58 -28.62 6.24
CA ARG A 305 4.17 -28.58 6.61
C ARG A 305 3.58 -27.19 6.49
N ASN A 306 2.27 -27.15 6.41
CA ASN A 306 1.54 -25.88 6.56
C ASN A 306 1.55 -25.45 8.03
N VAL A 307 1.99 -24.23 8.30
CA VAL A 307 1.98 -23.57 9.61
C VAL A 307 0.85 -22.55 9.62
N VAL A 308 -0.17 -22.81 10.42
CA VAL A 308 -1.32 -21.90 10.58
C VAL A 308 -0.98 -20.80 11.57
N ILE A 309 -1.42 -19.59 11.27
CA ILE A 309 -1.36 -18.42 12.15
C ILE A 309 -2.79 -17.98 12.42
N ARG A 310 -3.24 -18.14 13.67
CA ARG A 310 -4.53 -17.58 14.10
C ARG A 310 -4.32 -16.14 14.56
N VAL A 311 -5.23 -15.28 14.17
CA VAL A 311 -5.17 -13.83 14.45
C VAL A 311 -6.44 -13.44 15.17
N THR A 312 -6.31 -12.82 16.32
CA THR A 312 -7.43 -12.26 17.10
C THR A 312 -7.20 -10.76 17.26
N ALA A 313 -8.19 -9.94 16.94
CA ALA A 313 -8.20 -8.51 17.20
C ALA A 313 -9.28 -8.16 18.21
N ALA A 314 -9.01 -7.15 19.06
CA ALA A 314 -9.94 -6.66 20.05
C ALA A 314 -9.93 -5.12 20.11
N PHE A 315 -11.12 -4.52 20.12
CA PHE A 315 -11.35 -3.11 20.34
C PHE A 315 -12.50 -2.92 21.34
N GLY A 316 -12.19 -2.41 22.54
CA GLY A 316 -13.14 -2.44 23.65
C GLY A 316 -13.60 -3.87 23.98
N SER A 317 -14.91 -4.10 23.92
CA SER A 317 -15.53 -5.41 24.11
C SER A 317 -15.69 -6.22 22.82
N ILE A 318 -15.44 -5.61 21.65
CA ILE A 318 -15.64 -6.25 20.35
C ILE A 318 -14.41 -7.05 19.99
N ARG A 319 -14.62 -8.22 19.37
CA ARG A 319 -13.57 -9.12 18.88
C ARG A 319 -13.82 -9.51 17.44
N GLY A 320 -12.72 -9.73 16.71
CA GLY A 320 -12.70 -10.32 15.38
C GLY A 320 -11.57 -11.32 15.29
N GLU A 321 -11.73 -12.34 14.46
CA GLU A 321 -10.76 -13.43 14.29
C GLU A 321 -10.60 -13.77 12.82
N THR A 322 -9.40 -14.19 12.45
CA THR A 322 -9.08 -14.77 11.14
C THR A 322 -7.90 -15.72 11.26
N GLN A 323 -7.54 -16.35 10.15
CA GLN A 323 -6.32 -17.15 10.08
C GLN A 323 -5.65 -16.97 8.71
N THR A 324 -4.33 -17.11 8.71
CA THR A 324 -3.50 -17.23 7.52
C THR A 324 -2.52 -18.38 7.69
N SER A 325 -1.71 -18.68 6.70
CA SER A 325 -0.73 -19.76 6.80
C SER A 325 0.43 -19.56 5.84
N PHE A 326 1.52 -20.28 6.11
CA PHE A 326 2.63 -20.44 5.19
C PHE A 326 3.12 -21.89 5.17
N VAL A 327 3.71 -22.30 4.06
CA VAL A 327 4.33 -23.61 3.94
C VAL A 327 5.76 -23.51 4.45
N TYR A 328 6.06 -24.30 5.46
CA TYR A 328 7.43 -24.46 5.94
C TYR A 328 8.20 -25.34 4.97
N TRP A 329 9.23 -24.78 4.34
CA TRP A 329 10.10 -25.45 3.38
C TRP A 329 11.48 -25.71 4.00
N ARG A 330 12.12 -26.84 3.66
CA ARG A 330 13.48 -27.17 4.10
C ARG A 330 14.53 -26.53 3.22
#